data_5cf5a1b76fdf1d545547a840c92708f7
#
_entry.id   5cf5a1b76fdf1d545547a840c92708f7
#
_cell.length_a   1.000
_cell.length_b   1.000
_cell.length_c   1.000
_cell.angle_alpha   90.00
_cell.angle_beta   90.00
_cell.angle_gamma   90.00
#
_symmetry.space_group_name_H-M   'P 1'
#
loop_
_entity.id
_entity.type
_entity.pdbx_description
1 polymer ?
#
loop_
_entity_poly.entity_id
_entity_poly.type
_entity_poly.pdbx_seq_one_letter_code
_entity_poly.pdbx_strand_id
1 'polypeptide(L)'
;IRVPLEADIVKTKKILYKIVNSNEVIKKIPAKLKKQINNVSNTYRIYYNQYDPMIYTKINESHVELQIRYLIHPKKARYIESILTSEILLANKNGQIEIYK
;
A
#
# COMPACT_ATOMS: atom_id res chain seq x y z
N ILE A 1 6.45 5.18 -4.29
CA ILE A 1 6.70 6.63 -4.38
C ILE A 1 8.08 6.96 -3.86
N ARG A 2 8.60 8.10 -4.27
CA ARG A 2 9.89 8.61 -3.83
C ARG A 2 9.66 9.78 -2.90
N VAL A 3 10.32 9.78 -1.76
CA VAL A 3 10.23 10.89 -0.80
C VAL A 3 11.64 11.41 -0.48
N PRO A 4 11.78 12.69 -0.09
CA PRO A 4 13.07 13.23 0.28
C PRO A 4 13.68 12.48 1.48
N LEU A 5 15.01 12.43 1.56
CA LEU A 5 15.69 11.81 2.68
C LEU A 5 15.33 12.45 4.03
N GLU A 6 15.03 13.74 4.02
CA GLU A 6 14.69 14.51 5.21
C GLU A 6 13.22 14.33 5.65
N ALA A 7 12.40 13.68 4.82
CA ALA A 7 10.98 13.51 5.12
C ALA A 7 10.77 12.61 6.34
N ASP A 8 9.68 12.87 7.08
CA ASP A 8 9.27 12.02 8.18
C ASP A 8 8.67 10.72 7.62
N ILE A 9 9.49 9.70 7.54
CA ILE A 9 9.09 8.42 6.94
C ILE A 9 7.99 7.73 7.73
N VAL A 10 8.05 7.81 9.06
CA VAL A 10 7.02 7.18 9.92
C VAL A 10 5.66 7.81 9.64
N LYS A 11 5.59 9.14 9.63
CA LYS A 11 4.35 9.86 9.34
C LYS A 11 3.85 9.56 7.92
N THR A 12 4.76 9.57 6.94
CA THR A 12 4.44 9.28 5.54
C THR A 12 3.85 7.89 5.39
N LYS A 13 4.48 6.88 6.00
CA LYS A 13 3.98 5.51 5.95
C LYS A 13 2.59 5.39 6.58
N LYS A 14 2.35 6.06 7.70
CA LYS A 14 1.01 6.05 8.34
C LYS A 14 -0.05 6.60 7.41
N ILE A 15 0.24 7.70 6.74
CA ILE A 15 -0.70 8.31 5.80
C ILE A 15 -0.94 7.40 4.60
N LEU A 16 0.11 6.78 4.05
CA LEU A 16 -0.02 5.84 2.94
C LEU A 16 -0.82 4.60 3.33
N TYR A 17 -0.59 4.04 4.53
CA TYR A 17 -1.40 2.92 5.02
C TYR A 17 -2.87 3.30 5.16
N LYS A 18 -3.14 4.51 5.65
CA LYS A 18 -4.51 5.00 5.77
C LYS A 18 -5.19 5.08 4.40
N ILE A 19 -4.48 5.61 3.40
CA ILE A 19 -5.01 5.72 2.04
C ILE A 19 -5.34 4.34 1.47
N VAL A 20 -4.39 3.40 1.55
CA VAL A 20 -4.56 2.06 0.99
C VAL A 20 -5.66 1.28 1.74
N ASN A 21 -5.65 1.34 3.07
CA ASN A 21 -6.62 0.61 3.88
C ASN A 21 -8.04 1.20 3.82
N SER A 22 -8.18 2.44 3.36
CA SER A 22 -9.49 3.07 3.15
C SER A 22 -10.13 2.65 1.81
N ASN A 23 -9.36 2.01 0.92
CA ASN A 23 -9.91 1.57 -0.36
C ASN A 23 -10.76 0.33 -0.16
N GLU A 24 -12.06 0.43 -0.48
CA GLU A 24 -13.03 -0.64 -0.27
C GLU A 24 -12.68 -1.91 -1.03
N VAL A 25 -12.17 -1.79 -2.24
CA VAL A 25 -11.84 -2.94 -3.08
C VAL A 25 -10.66 -3.71 -2.50
N ILE A 26 -9.59 -3.00 -2.12
CA ILE A 26 -8.40 -3.61 -1.51
C ILE A 26 -8.74 -4.23 -0.16
N LYS A 27 -9.55 -3.55 0.65
CA LYS A 27 -9.92 -3.98 2.00
C LYS A 27 -10.66 -5.32 2.00
N LYS A 28 -11.49 -5.59 1.00
CA LYS A 28 -12.29 -6.81 0.94
C LYS A 28 -11.51 -8.05 0.51
N ILE A 29 -10.43 -7.89 -0.23
CA ILE A 29 -9.69 -9.03 -0.79
C ILE A 29 -9.05 -9.91 0.28
N PRO A 30 -8.33 -9.38 1.28
CA PRO A 30 -7.72 -10.24 2.31
C PRO A 30 -8.72 -11.14 3.02
N ALA A 31 -9.92 -10.64 3.31
CA ALA A 31 -10.94 -11.43 3.97
C ALA A 31 -11.41 -12.61 3.12
N LYS A 32 -11.61 -12.38 1.81
CA LYS A 32 -11.98 -13.44 0.87
C LYS A 32 -10.89 -14.51 0.76
N LEU A 33 -9.64 -14.09 0.64
CA LEU A 33 -8.52 -15.01 0.52
C LEU A 33 -8.33 -15.82 1.79
N LYS A 34 -8.49 -15.21 2.95
CA LYS A 34 -8.42 -15.92 4.23
C LYS A 34 -9.47 -17.03 4.32
N LYS A 35 -10.70 -16.75 3.87
CA LYS A 35 -11.76 -17.77 3.83
C LYS A 35 -11.41 -18.92 2.90
N GLN A 36 -10.94 -18.62 1.69
CA GLN A 36 -10.55 -19.62 0.72
C GLN A 36 -9.42 -20.50 1.22
N ILE A 37 -8.41 -19.88 1.82
CA ILE A 37 -7.23 -20.59 2.35
C ILE A 37 -7.63 -21.48 3.52
N ASN A 38 -8.48 -21.03 4.41
CA ASN A 38 -8.96 -21.84 5.54
C ASN A 38 -9.68 -23.11 5.07
N ASN A 39 -10.37 -23.04 3.94
CA ASN A 39 -11.08 -24.18 3.39
C ASN A 39 -10.16 -25.17 2.66
N VAL A 40 -8.96 -24.73 2.27
CA VAL A 40 -8.03 -25.55 1.47
C VAL A 40 -7.02 -26.28 2.34
N SER A 41 -6.28 -25.59 3.19
CA SER A 41 -5.22 -26.22 3.99
C SER A 41 -4.72 -25.30 5.11
N ASN A 42 -4.37 -25.92 6.25
CA ASN A 42 -3.73 -25.21 7.36
C ASN A 42 -2.33 -24.71 6.99
N THR A 43 -1.70 -25.33 5.99
CA THR A 43 -0.36 -24.95 5.54
C THR A 43 -0.28 -23.48 5.10
N TYR A 44 -1.38 -22.95 4.57
CA TYR A 44 -1.41 -21.57 4.07
C TYR A 44 -1.65 -20.53 5.15
N ARG A 45 -1.91 -20.90 6.38
CA ARG A 45 -2.17 -19.95 7.47
C ARG A 45 -0.99 -19.02 7.73
N ILE A 46 0.22 -19.51 7.55
CA ILE A 46 1.45 -18.70 7.77
C ILE A 46 1.57 -17.56 6.76
N TYR A 47 0.83 -17.60 5.66
CA TYR A 47 0.90 -16.59 4.60
C TYR A 47 -0.19 -15.54 4.69
N TYR A 48 -1.05 -15.57 5.72
CA TYR A 48 -2.14 -14.60 5.86
C TYR A 48 -1.66 -13.16 5.85
N ASN A 49 -0.57 -12.88 6.54
CA ASN A 49 -0.03 -11.53 6.64
C ASN A 49 0.50 -11.00 5.31
N GLN A 50 0.77 -11.88 4.36
CA GLN A 50 1.24 -11.49 3.02
C GLN A 50 0.14 -10.91 2.15
N TYR A 51 -1.12 -11.08 2.52
CA TYR A 51 -2.25 -10.55 1.76
C TYR A 51 -2.72 -9.18 2.21
N ASP A 52 -2.29 -8.75 3.39
CA ASP A 52 -2.58 -7.40 3.85
C ASP A 52 -1.68 -6.39 3.14
N PRO A 53 -2.16 -5.15 2.92
CA PRO A 53 -1.31 -4.13 2.30
C PRO A 53 -0.03 -3.91 3.09
N MET A 54 1.09 -3.78 2.38
CA MET A 54 2.40 -3.58 2.97
C MET A 54 3.12 -2.43 2.27
N ILE A 55 3.93 -1.70 3.02
CA ILE A 55 4.77 -0.64 2.47
C ILE A 55 6.23 -0.99 2.78
N TYR A 56 6.99 -1.25 1.72
CA TYR A 56 8.41 -1.54 1.81
C TYR A 56 9.21 -0.25 1.65
N THR A 57 10.25 -0.12 2.43
CA THR A 57 11.10 1.06 2.45
C THR A 57 12.49 0.72 1.93
N LYS A 58 12.98 1.50 0.96
CA LYS A 58 14.32 1.34 0.40
C LYS A 58 15.01 2.70 0.35
N ILE A 59 16.22 2.78 0.90
CA ILE A 59 17.00 4.01 0.89
C ILE A 59 17.90 4.03 -0.34
N ASN A 60 17.83 5.09 -1.12
CA ASN A 60 18.72 5.37 -2.25
C ASN A 60 19.60 6.57 -1.93
N GLU A 61 20.55 6.88 -2.80
CA GLU A 61 21.50 7.98 -2.57
C GLU A 61 20.83 9.35 -2.40
N SER A 62 19.76 9.60 -3.14
CA SER A 62 19.11 10.92 -3.18
C SER A 62 17.73 10.95 -2.57
N HIS A 63 17.13 9.79 -2.31
CA HIS A 63 15.74 9.71 -1.87
C HIS A 63 15.45 8.40 -1.16
N VAL A 64 14.28 8.32 -0.53
CA VAL A 64 13.74 7.08 0.03
C VAL A 64 12.61 6.62 -0.90
N GLU A 65 12.65 5.37 -1.33
CA GLU A 65 11.61 4.77 -2.14
C GLU A 65 10.66 3.97 -1.24
N LEU A 66 9.37 4.27 -1.35
CA LEU A 66 8.32 3.55 -0.64
C LEU A 66 7.49 2.78 -1.67
N GLN A 67 7.51 1.46 -1.56
CA GLN A 67 6.75 0.57 -2.43
C GLN A 67 5.51 0.09 -1.71
N ILE A 68 4.35 0.41 -2.25
CA ILE A 68 3.07 -0.03 -1.71
C ILE A 68 2.69 -1.32 -2.40
N ARG A 69 2.54 -2.37 -1.60
CA ARG A 69 2.16 -3.69 -2.10
C ARG A 69 0.78 -4.05 -1.57
N TYR A 70 -0.11 -4.46 -2.47
CA TYR A 70 -1.45 -4.90 -2.14
C TYR A 70 -1.93 -5.91 -3.18
N LEU A 71 -2.91 -6.71 -2.79
CA LEU A 71 -3.54 -7.65 -3.71
C LEU A 71 -4.77 -7.00 -4.34
N ILE A 72 -4.92 -7.21 -5.64
CA ILE A 72 -6.07 -6.72 -6.40
C ILE A 72 -6.30 -7.66 -7.58
N HIS A 73 -7.57 -7.79 -7.98
CA HIS A 73 -7.89 -8.54 -9.19
C HIS A 73 -7.24 -7.85 -10.40
N PRO A 74 -6.56 -8.61 -11.30
CA PRO A 74 -5.84 -8.01 -12.42
C PRO A 74 -6.67 -7.05 -13.28
N LYS A 75 -7.96 -7.31 -13.44
CA LYS A 75 -8.85 -6.45 -14.21
C LYS A 75 -9.06 -5.08 -13.58
N LYS A 76 -8.85 -4.96 -12.25
CA LYS A 76 -9.03 -3.71 -11.51
C LYS A 76 -7.71 -3.02 -11.17
N ALA A 77 -6.57 -3.66 -11.46
CA ALA A 77 -5.27 -3.18 -11.03
C ALA A 77 -4.97 -1.75 -11.49
N ARG A 78 -5.17 -1.47 -12.77
CA ARG A 78 -4.91 -0.14 -13.33
C ARG A 78 -5.82 0.93 -12.74
N TYR A 79 -7.10 0.60 -12.57
CA TYR A 79 -8.08 1.51 -12.00
C TYR A 79 -7.75 1.88 -10.55
N ILE A 80 -7.43 0.88 -9.74
CA ILE A 80 -7.09 1.10 -8.33
C ILE A 80 -5.77 1.85 -8.20
N GLU A 81 -4.77 1.51 -9.01
CA GLU A 81 -3.50 2.24 -9.02
C GLU A 81 -3.71 3.73 -9.31
N SER A 82 -4.58 4.04 -10.25
CA SER A 82 -4.91 5.41 -10.58
C SER A 82 -5.57 6.16 -9.42
N ILE A 83 -6.50 5.50 -8.72
CA ILE A 83 -7.17 6.08 -7.55
C ILE A 83 -6.16 6.34 -6.43
N LEU A 84 -5.33 5.37 -6.12
CA LEU A 84 -4.32 5.51 -5.06
C LEU A 84 -3.33 6.61 -5.39
N THR A 85 -2.88 6.69 -6.63
CA THR A 85 -1.96 7.73 -7.09
C THR A 85 -2.60 9.11 -6.91
N SER A 86 -3.88 9.26 -7.28
CA SER A 86 -4.59 10.52 -7.13
C SER A 86 -4.71 10.93 -5.66
N GLU A 87 -5.00 9.99 -4.78
CA GLU A 87 -5.09 10.26 -3.33
C GLU A 87 -3.74 10.65 -2.74
N ILE A 88 -2.66 10.01 -3.20
CA ILE A 88 -1.31 10.33 -2.77
C ILE A 88 -0.92 11.74 -3.22
N LEU A 89 -1.23 12.10 -4.46
CA LEU A 89 -0.95 13.44 -4.98
C LEU A 89 -1.76 14.50 -4.24
N LEU A 90 -3.00 14.19 -3.86
CA LEU A 90 -3.81 15.10 -3.06
C LEU A 90 -3.21 15.31 -1.67
N ALA A 91 -2.73 14.25 -1.04
CA ALA A 91 -2.06 14.33 0.26
C ALA A 91 -0.79 15.19 0.16
N ASN A 92 -0.04 15.06 -0.94
CA ASN A 92 1.13 15.89 -1.18
C ASN A 92 0.74 17.36 -1.33
N LYS A 93 -0.31 17.64 -2.08
CA LYS A 93 -0.81 19.01 -2.27
C LYS A 93 -1.26 19.64 -0.95
N ASN A 94 -1.84 18.84 -0.06
CA ASN A 94 -2.30 19.30 1.26
C ASN A 94 -1.18 19.39 2.29
N GLY A 95 0.06 19.09 1.92
CA GLY A 95 1.20 19.17 2.81
C GLY A 95 1.33 18.02 3.80
N GLN A 96 0.55 16.97 3.64
CA GLN A 96 0.59 15.81 4.54
C GLN A 96 1.80 14.91 4.29
N ILE A 97 2.23 14.80 3.03
CA ILE A 97 3.42 14.06 2.63
C ILE A 97 4.24 14.90 1.65
N GLU A 98 5.54 14.59 1.56
CA GLU A 98 6.42 15.20 0.59
C GLU A 98 6.80 14.18 -0.46
N ILE A 99 6.78 14.57 -1.73
CA ILE A 99 7.20 13.72 -2.84
C ILE A 99 8.52 14.29 -3.39
N TYR A 100 9.50 13.41 -3.58
CA TYR A 100 10.79 13.78 -4.16
C TYR A 100 10.61 14.16 -5.64
N LYS A 101 11.16 15.31 -5.97
CA LYS A 101 11.08 15.84 -7.33
C LYS A 101 12.34 15.60 -8.13
#